data_ab2da537942870cd771d079f6a8d3211
#
_entry.id   ab2da537942870cd771d079f6a8d3211
#
_cell.length_a   1.000
_cell.length_b   1.000
_cell.length_c   1.000
_cell.angle_alpha   90.00
_cell.angle_beta   90.00
_cell.angle_gamma   90.00
#
_symmetry.space_group_name_H-M   'P 1'
#
loop_
_entity.id
_entity.type
_entity.pdbx_description
1 polymer ?
#
loop_
_entity_poly.entity_id
_entity_poly.type
_entity_poly.pdbx_seq_one_letter_code
_entity_poly.pdbx_strand_id
1 'polypeptide(L)'
;MWDIHWKAMQRIIELGFAKEVYVRYNTNLSRTSLKGIKLFDLLPQFQDWQVCSSLDGTGEVGEYIRDGLDYEQWLENFKEGLAVAKTSREMRLDYTLTMPGLLELKNMFDLSQELNVELLTKVMFTFSPTEVLSPLALPHELLCTIIDEALEYMEPKATRKQQSLIDTLKNLKNRENLDDMFLGIDAVVGRKKGKERQQRIDKIRGQDITKILSRDKRVLEWWTSI
;
A
#
# COMPACT_ATOMS: atom_id res chain seq x y z
N MET A 1 -9.13 -7.18 19.10
CA MET A 1 -9.90 -7.44 17.87
C MET A 1 -9.49 -8.75 17.17
N TRP A 2 -8.22 -9.10 17.14
CA TRP A 2 -7.67 -10.31 16.50
C TRP A 2 -8.19 -11.64 17.09
N ASP A 3 -8.30 -11.75 18.42
CA ASP A 3 -8.80 -12.95 19.10
C ASP A 3 -10.18 -13.42 18.60
N ILE A 4 -11.03 -12.46 18.23
CA ILE A 4 -12.40 -12.76 17.76
C ILE A 4 -12.38 -13.44 16.40
N HIS A 5 -11.53 -12.95 15.46
CA HIS A 5 -11.45 -13.52 14.11
C HIS A 5 -10.92 -14.97 14.14
N TRP A 6 -9.86 -15.23 14.92
CA TRP A 6 -9.32 -16.58 15.08
C TRP A 6 -10.36 -17.55 15.67
N LYS A 7 -11.02 -17.12 16.76
CA LYS A 7 -12.09 -17.91 17.39
C LYS A 7 -13.27 -18.15 16.45
N ALA A 8 -13.65 -17.15 15.66
CA ALA A 8 -14.74 -17.30 14.69
C ALA A 8 -14.38 -18.34 13.61
N MET A 9 -13.18 -18.26 13.04
CA MET A 9 -12.72 -19.23 12.05
C MET A 9 -12.68 -20.65 12.63
N GLN A 10 -12.10 -20.83 13.82
CA GLN A 10 -12.08 -22.12 14.51
C GLN A 10 -13.50 -22.65 14.75
N ARG A 11 -14.41 -21.78 15.21
CA ARG A 11 -15.78 -22.19 15.48
C ARG A 11 -16.54 -22.60 14.21
N ILE A 12 -16.32 -21.91 13.10
CA ILE A 12 -16.90 -22.31 11.78
C ILE A 12 -16.38 -23.68 11.36
N ILE A 13 -15.07 -23.93 11.54
CA ILE A 13 -14.44 -25.21 11.22
C ILE A 13 -15.02 -26.34 12.12
N GLU A 14 -15.08 -26.13 13.44
CA GLU A 14 -15.63 -27.08 14.41
C GLU A 14 -17.10 -27.46 14.11
N LEU A 15 -17.89 -26.49 13.64
CA LEU A 15 -19.29 -26.71 13.28
C LEU A 15 -19.47 -27.38 11.91
N GLY A 16 -18.38 -27.64 11.17
CA GLY A 16 -18.43 -28.29 9.86
C GLY A 16 -18.82 -27.40 8.68
N PHE A 17 -18.99 -26.07 8.90
CA PHE A 17 -19.44 -25.14 7.85
C PHE A 17 -18.30 -24.55 7.01
N ALA A 18 -17.06 -24.85 7.30
CA ALA A 18 -15.92 -24.25 6.60
C ALA A 18 -15.97 -24.41 5.07
N LYS A 19 -16.50 -25.55 4.59
CA LYS A 19 -16.63 -25.85 3.15
C LYS A 19 -17.78 -25.10 2.46
N GLU A 20 -18.56 -24.31 3.20
CA GLU A 20 -19.64 -23.46 2.67
C GLU A 20 -19.30 -21.97 2.77
N VAL A 21 -18.12 -21.63 3.32
CA VAL A 21 -17.74 -20.25 3.63
C VAL A 21 -16.53 -19.81 2.82
N TYR A 22 -16.65 -18.64 2.20
CA TYR A 22 -15.55 -17.85 1.65
C TYR A 22 -15.01 -16.89 2.70
N VAL A 23 -13.71 -16.92 2.94
CA VAL A 23 -13.03 -16.00 3.89
C VAL A 23 -12.21 -14.97 3.14
N ARG A 24 -12.53 -13.69 3.29
CA ARG A 24 -11.69 -12.60 2.81
C ARG A 24 -11.09 -11.84 3.99
N TYR A 25 -9.78 -11.69 3.97
CA TYR A 25 -9.01 -11.08 5.04
C TYR A 25 -8.16 -9.92 4.52
N ASN A 26 -8.52 -8.69 4.91
CA ASN A 26 -7.70 -7.52 4.66
C ASN A 26 -6.83 -7.27 5.91
N THR A 27 -5.52 -7.25 5.76
CA THR A 27 -4.59 -7.22 6.89
C THR A 27 -3.28 -6.52 6.53
N ASN A 28 -2.61 -5.95 7.53
CA ASN A 28 -1.22 -5.52 7.42
C ASN A 28 -0.22 -6.69 7.55
N LEU A 29 -0.71 -7.89 7.75
CA LEU A 29 0.03 -9.14 7.85
C LEU A 29 1.20 -9.13 8.87
N SER A 30 1.16 -8.23 9.85
CA SER A 30 2.19 -8.15 10.91
C SER A 30 2.17 -9.35 11.86
N ARG A 31 1.11 -10.15 11.83
CA ARG A 31 0.95 -11.35 12.66
C ARG A 31 0.17 -12.41 11.94
N THR A 32 0.73 -13.61 11.83
CA THR A 32 0.11 -14.82 11.24
C THR A 32 -0.19 -15.90 12.26
N SER A 33 0.16 -15.69 13.53
CA SER A 33 -0.13 -16.65 14.61
C SER A 33 -0.72 -15.98 15.85
N LEU A 34 -1.59 -16.70 16.55
CA LEU A 34 -2.18 -16.31 17.83
C LEU A 34 -2.31 -17.53 18.75
N LYS A 35 -1.65 -17.48 19.93
CA LYS A 35 -1.72 -18.56 20.92
C LYS A 35 -1.40 -19.94 20.35
N GLY A 36 -0.42 -20.01 19.46
CA GLY A 36 0.00 -21.25 18.80
C GLY A 36 -0.84 -21.69 17.61
N ILE A 37 -1.90 -20.95 17.28
CA ILE A 37 -2.75 -21.22 16.12
C ILE A 37 -2.26 -20.34 14.96
N LYS A 38 -1.95 -20.93 13.82
CA LYS A 38 -1.51 -20.23 12.64
C LYS A 38 -2.68 -19.89 11.71
N LEU A 39 -2.66 -18.69 11.13
CA LEU A 39 -3.66 -18.25 10.16
C LEU A 39 -3.70 -19.18 8.94
N PHE A 40 -2.54 -19.53 8.45
CA PHE A 40 -2.37 -20.34 7.25
C PHE A 40 -2.59 -21.86 7.48
N ASP A 41 -2.81 -22.30 8.73
CA ASP A 41 -3.35 -23.63 9.05
C ASP A 41 -4.89 -23.63 9.03
N LEU A 42 -5.52 -22.48 9.27
CA LEU A 42 -6.98 -22.35 9.29
C LEU A 42 -7.56 -22.09 7.89
N LEU A 43 -7.00 -21.12 7.16
CA LEU A 43 -7.56 -20.66 5.87
C LEU A 43 -7.76 -21.79 4.84
N PRO A 44 -6.83 -22.75 4.63
CA PRO A 44 -7.02 -23.83 3.67
C PRO A 44 -8.16 -24.80 4.00
N GLN A 45 -8.72 -24.72 5.20
CA GLN A 45 -9.85 -25.56 5.61
C GLN A 45 -11.19 -25.01 5.07
N PHE A 46 -11.24 -23.74 4.69
CA PHE A 46 -12.42 -23.10 4.10
C PHE A 46 -12.62 -23.51 2.64
N GLN A 47 -13.81 -23.25 2.10
CA GLN A 47 -14.13 -23.53 0.70
C GLN A 47 -13.21 -22.74 -0.23
N ASP A 48 -13.08 -21.47 0.05
CA ASP A 48 -12.22 -20.53 -0.66
C ASP A 48 -11.79 -19.42 0.31
N TRP A 49 -10.64 -18.82 0.06
CA TRP A 49 -10.12 -17.75 0.91
C TRP A 49 -9.28 -16.76 0.12
N GLN A 50 -9.16 -15.56 0.66
CA GLN A 50 -8.31 -14.52 0.10
C GLN A 50 -7.71 -13.67 1.21
N VAL A 51 -6.41 -13.49 1.16
CA VAL A 51 -5.67 -12.50 1.97
C VAL A 51 -5.23 -11.36 1.08
N CYS A 52 -5.79 -10.17 1.35
CA CYS A 52 -5.34 -8.90 0.77
C CYS A 52 -4.35 -8.28 1.75
N SER A 53 -3.06 -8.44 1.49
CA SER A 53 -2.02 -7.92 2.36
C SER A 53 -1.67 -6.50 1.99
N SER A 54 -1.88 -5.59 2.92
CA SER A 54 -1.62 -4.17 2.70
C SER A 54 -0.13 -3.85 2.81
N LEU A 55 0.44 -3.31 1.72
CA LEU A 55 1.83 -2.84 1.67
C LEU A 55 1.87 -1.59 0.78
N ASP A 56 2.42 -0.46 1.29
CA ASP A 56 2.40 0.82 0.60
C ASP A 56 3.80 1.28 0.14
N GLY A 57 4.78 0.39 0.20
CA GLY A 57 6.17 0.53 -0.22
C GLY A 57 7.01 -0.62 0.29
N THR A 58 8.19 -0.83 -0.27
CA THR A 58 9.16 -1.84 0.18
C THR A 58 10.13 -1.27 1.20
N GLY A 59 10.70 -2.11 2.07
CA GLY A 59 11.73 -1.73 3.04
C GLY A 59 11.39 -0.46 3.83
N GLU A 60 12.36 0.43 3.95
CA GLU A 60 12.24 1.67 4.73
C GLU A 60 11.07 2.58 4.31
N VAL A 61 10.67 2.59 3.03
CA VAL A 61 9.53 3.40 2.58
C VAL A 61 8.23 2.81 3.09
N GLY A 62 8.07 1.50 3.02
CA GLY A 62 6.92 0.80 3.58
C GLY A 62 6.81 1.02 5.10
N GLU A 63 7.92 0.90 5.81
CA GLU A 63 8.01 1.11 7.26
C GLU A 63 7.75 2.57 7.65
N TYR A 64 8.19 3.53 6.83
CA TYR A 64 7.85 4.93 7.03
C TYR A 64 6.36 5.20 6.87
N ILE A 65 5.74 4.71 5.79
CA ILE A 65 4.31 4.95 5.52
C ILE A 65 3.43 4.23 6.56
N ARG A 66 3.81 3.02 6.94
CA ARG A 66 3.08 2.16 7.88
C ARG A 66 3.85 2.00 9.19
N ASP A 67 3.59 2.89 10.13
CA ASP A 67 4.19 2.83 11.46
C ASP A 67 3.99 1.45 12.12
N GLY A 68 5.09 0.87 12.60
CA GLY A 68 5.12 -0.48 13.17
C GLY A 68 5.13 -1.63 12.16
N LEU A 69 5.29 -1.36 10.86
CA LEU A 69 5.64 -2.37 9.87
C LEU A 69 7.10 -2.78 10.07
N ASP A 70 7.35 -4.07 10.15
CA ASP A 70 8.64 -4.71 9.93
C ASP A 70 8.55 -5.39 8.56
N TYR A 71 9.25 -4.85 7.58
CA TYR A 71 9.12 -5.29 6.18
C TYR A 71 9.59 -6.73 5.99
N GLU A 72 10.70 -7.11 6.63
CA GLU A 72 11.25 -8.47 6.51
C GLU A 72 10.30 -9.51 7.12
N GLN A 73 9.78 -9.23 8.31
CA GLN A 73 8.79 -10.09 8.95
C GLN A 73 7.48 -10.16 8.12
N TRP A 74 7.07 -9.04 7.54
CA TRP A 74 5.93 -9.01 6.64
C TRP A 74 6.14 -9.91 5.42
N LEU A 75 7.33 -9.85 4.80
CA LEU A 75 7.69 -10.64 3.62
C LEU A 75 7.73 -12.15 3.95
N GLU A 76 8.28 -12.52 5.11
CA GLU A 76 8.26 -13.89 5.59
C GLU A 76 6.81 -14.38 5.78
N ASN A 77 5.98 -13.61 6.46
CA ASN A 77 4.56 -13.92 6.67
C ASN A 77 3.80 -14.04 5.35
N PHE A 78 4.12 -13.19 4.37
CA PHE A 78 3.50 -13.27 3.04
C PHE A 78 3.91 -14.55 2.29
N LYS A 79 5.20 -14.91 2.34
CA LYS A 79 5.73 -16.16 1.76
C LYS A 79 5.14 -17.41 2.44
N GLU A 80 4.89 -17.36 3.77
CA GLU A 80 4.16 -18.44 4.48
C GLU A 80 2.75 -18.62 3.88
N GLY A 81 2.04 -17.56 3.59
CA GLY A 81 0.74 -17.62 2.92
C GLY A 81 0.81 -18.17 1.49
N LEU A 82 1.82 -17.76 0.72
CA LEU A 82 2.02 -18.27 -0.63
C LEU A 82 2.30 -19.78 -0.66
N ALA A 83 2.98 -20.31 0.36
CA ALA A 83 3.30 -21.74 0.44
C ALA A 83 2.05 -22.63 0.57
N VAL A 84 0.94 -22.11 1.07
CA VAL A 84 -0.34 -22.84 1.22
C VAL A 84 -1.38 -22.42 0.18
N ALA A 85 -1.13 -21.36 -0.57
CA ALA A 85 -2.01 -20.86 -1.61
C ALA A 85 -2.04 -21.83 -2.80
N LYS A 86 -3.24 -22.15 -3.29
CA LYS A 86 -3.46 -23.03 -4.46
C LYS A 86 -3.60 -22.23 -5.75
N THR A 87 -3.99 -20.99 -5.62
CA THR A 87 -4.20 -20.08 -6.75
C THR A 87 -3.59 -18.71 -6.46
N SER A 88 -3.31 -17.95 -7.52
CA SER A 88 -2.80 -16.57 -7.38
C SER A 88 -3.84 -15.57 -6.83
N ARG A 89 -5.07 -16.01 -6.57
CA ARG A 89 -6.14 -15.18 -6.00
C ARG A 89 -6.12 -15.17 -4.48
N GLU A 90 -5.56 -16.22 -3.86
CA GLU A 90 -5.60 -16.41 -2.41
C GLU A 90 -4.70 -15.42 -1.68
N MET A 91 -3.53 -15.12 -2.24
CA MET A 91 -2.62 -14.08 -1.71
C MET A 91 -2.46 -12.95 -2.72
N ARG A 92 -2.66 -11.72 -2.29
CA ARG A 92 -2.42 -10.55 -3.13
C ARG A 92 -1.98 -9.32 -2.35
N LEU A 93 -1.32 -8.41 -3.04
CA LEU A 93 -0.89 -7.12 -2.51
C LEU A 93 -2.02 -6.09 -2.63
N ASP A 94 -2.29 -5.36 -1.57
CA ASP A 94 -3.19 -4.21 -1.54
C ASP A 94 -2.35 -2.93 -1.31
N TYR A 95 -2.09 -2.21 -2.40
CA TYR A 95 -1.20 -1.06 -2.45
C TYR A 95 -1.99 0.24 -2.45
N THR A 96 -1.83 1.06 -1.41
CA THR A 96 -2.37 2.43 -1.40
C THR A 96 -1.27 3.40 -1.81
N LEU A 97 -1.42 3.97 -3.00
CA LEU A 97 -0.47 4.91 -3.55
C LEU A 97 -0.53 6.24 -2.79
N THR A 98 0.57 6.54 -2.11
CA THR A 98 0.84 7.80 -1.41
C THR A 98 1.93 8.57 -2.15
N MET A 99 2.21 9.81 -1.78
CA MET A 99 3.30 10.60 -2.38
C MET A 99 4.67 9.94 -2.14
N PRO A 100 5.05 9.49 -0.93
CA PRO A 100 6.26 8.66 -0.77
C PRO A 100 6.19 7.33 -1.54
N GLY A 101 5.00 6.73 -1.65
CA GLY A 101 4.77 5.50 -2.42
C GLY A 101 5.05 5.64 -3.91
N LEU A 102 4.93 6.85 -4.49
CA LEU A 102 5.33 7.09 -5.89
C LEU A 102 6.80 6.73 -6.15
N LEU A 103 7.67 6.87 -5.15
CA LEU A 103 9.09 6.56 -5.26
C LEU A 103 9.36 5.04 -5.24
N GLU A 104 8.35 4.25 -4.91
CA GLU A 104 8.39 2.79 -4.80
C GLU A 104 7.65 2.04 -5.93
N LEU A 105 7.14 2.76 -6.93
CA LEU A 105 6.35 2.15 -8.02
C LEU A 105 7.06 0.97 -8.69
N LYS A 106 8.33 1.13 -9.04
CA LYS A 106 9.12 0.08 -9.69
C LYS A 106 9.38 -1.10 -8.74
N ASN A 107 9.73 -0.82 -7.48
CA ASN A 107 9.99 -1.85 -6.49
C ASN A 107 8.72 -2.66 -6.15
N MET A 108 7.58 -1.99 -5.99
CA MET A 108 6.29 -2.67 -5.75
C MET A 108 5.85 -3.50 -6.96
N PHE A 109 6.09 -3.01 -8.17
CA PHE A 109 5.85 -3.75 -9.40
C PHE A 109 6.73 -5.01 -9.45
N ASP A 110 8.05 -4.87 -9.27
CA ASP A 110 9.02 -5.97 -9.30
C ASP A 110 8.71 -7.00 -8.20
N LEU A 111 8.39 -6.55 -6.98
CA LEU A 111 7.97 -7.43 -5.88
C LEU A 111 6.73 -8.26 -6.28
N SER A 112 5.72 -7.63 -6.90
CA SER A 112 4.52 -8.36 -7.34
C SER A 112 4.81 -9.40 -8.42
N GLN A 113 5.79 -9.13 -9.29
CA GLN A 113 6.26 -10.09 -10.30
C GLN A 113 7.05 -11.24 -9.67
N GLU A 114 7.99 -10.93 -8.77
CA GLU A 114 8.80 -11.91 -8.05
C GLU A 114 7.91 -12.89 -7.28
N LEU A 115 6.94 -12.35 -6.53
CA LEU A 115 5.99 -13.16 -5.75
C LEU A 115 4.89 -13.76 -6.62
N ASN A 116 4.79 -13.37 -7.89
CA ASN A 116 3.80 -13.84 -8.86
C ASN A 116 2.34 -13.63 -8.40
N VAL A 117 2.02 -12.48 -7.78
CA VAL A 117 0.70 -12.13 -7.22
C VAL A 117 0.07 -10.91 -7.85
N GLU A 118 -1.25 -10.75 -7.67
CA GLU A 118 -1.96 -9.52 -8.05
C GLU A 118 -1.51 -8.34 -7.19
N LEU A 119 -1.27 -7.20 -7.86
CA LEU A 119 -1.02 -5.90 -7.23
C LEU A 119 -2.27 -5.02 -7.40
N LEU A 120 -3.16 -5.08 -6.41
CA LEU A 120 -4.34 -4.23 -6.38
C LEU A 120 -3.94 -2.84 -5.91
N THR A 121 -4.17 -1.83 -6.73
CA THR A 121 -3.73 -0.46 -6.45
C THR A 121 -4.92 0.48 -6.30
N LYS A 122 -4.83 1.35 -5.31
CA LYS A 122 -5.74 2.47 -5.08
C LYS A 122 -4.93 3.72 -4.74
N VAL A 123 -5.48 4.89 -4.99
CA VAL A 123 -4.86 6.18 -4.62
C VAL A 123 -5.36 6.59 -3.24
N MET A 124 -4.47 7.15 -2.43
CA MET A 124 -4.83 7.76 -1.16
C MET A 124 -5.95 8.78 -1.35
N PHE A 125 -7.03 8.66 -0.59
CA PHE A 125 -8.15 9.62 -0.63
C PHE A 125 -7.70 11.01 -0.20
N THR A 126 -8.24 12.03 -0.87
CA THR A 126 -7.91 13.43 -0.63
C THR A 126 -9.18 14.18 -0.28
N PHE A 127 -9.36 14.49 1.00
CA PHE A 127 -10.53 15.17 1.53
C PHE A 127 -10.24 16.61 1.99
N SER A 128 -8.98 17.02 1.97
CA SER A 128 -8.53 18.29 2.51
C SER A 128 -7.23 18.72 1.84
N PRO A 129 -6.98 20.03 1.67
CA PRO A 129 -5.71 20.53 1.15
C PRO A 129 -4.51 20.24 2.08
N THR A 130 -4.76 19.72 3.29
CA THR A 130 -3.70 19.28 4.21
C THR A 130 -3.18 17.87 3.92
N GLU A 131 -3.72 17.16 2.93
CA GLU A 131 -3.34 15.79 2.57
C GLU A 131 -2.06 15.76 1.71
N VAL A 132 -0.97 16.32 2.24
CA VAL A 132 0.33 16.43 1.53
C VAL A 132 1.00 15.11 1.20
N LEU A 133 0.55 14.00 1.81
CA LEU A 133 1.00 12.65 1.45
C LEU A 133 0.21 12.04 0.30
N SER A 134 -0.81 12.72 -0.21
CA SER A 134 -1.47 12.30 -1.46
C SER A 134 -0.54 12.57 -2.65
N PRO A 135 -0.49 11.68 -3.66
CA PRO A 135 0.20 11.95 -4.93
C PRO A 135 -0.28 13.24 -5.60
N LEU A 136 -1.55 13.59 -5.42
CA LEU A 136 -2.17 14.80 -5.97
C LEU A 136 -1.68 16.10 -5.32
N ALA A 137 -0.89 16.04 -4.26
CA ALA A 137 -0.24 17.21 -3.66
C ALA A 137 0.94 17.71 -4.49
N LEU A 138 1.55 16.86 -5.32
CA LEU A 138 2.63 17.26 -6.21
C LEU A 138 2.13 18.18 -7.33
N PRO A 139 2.99 19.08 -7.85
CA PRO A 139 2.71 19.76 -9.11
C PRO A 139 2.37 18.75 -10.20
N HIS A 140 1.34 19.05 -10.99
CA HIS A 140 0.81 18.10 -11.97
C HIS A 140 1.87 17.61 -12.97
N GLU A 141 2.72 18.52 -13.46
CA GLU A 141 3.82 18.17 -14.38
C GLU A 141 4.82 17.19 -13.75
N LEU A 142 5.19 17.41 -12.49
CA LEU A 142 6.09 16.52 -11.77
C LEU A 142 5.46 15.15 -11.54
N LEU A 143 4.19 15.12 -11.14
CA LEU A 143 3.44 13.86 -10.98
C LEU A 143 3.39 13.08 -12.29
N CYS A 144 3.04 13.75 -13.41
CA CYS A 144 2.99 13.11 -14.72
C CYS A 144 4.37 12.57 -15.15
N THR A 145 5.45 13.34 -14.92
CA THR A 145 6.81 12.89 -15.26
C THR A 145 7.20 11.63 -14.50
N ILE A 146 6.95 11.59 -13.19
CA ILE A 146 7.25 10.40 -12.36
C ILE A 146 6.44 9.19 -12.84
N ILE A 147 5.16 9.40 -13.17
CA ILE A 147 4.29 8.33 -13.66
C ILE A 147 4.79 7.82 -15.03
N ASP A 148 5.17 8.71 -15.94
CA ASP A 148 5.63 8.31 -17.28
C ASP A 148 6.94 7.52 -17.21
N GLU A 149 7.91 7.93 -16.39
CA GLU A 149 9.14 7.20 -16.11
C GLU A 149 8.88 5.81 -15.50
N ALA A 150 7.84 5.69 -14.69
CA ALA A 150 7.44 4.42 -14.10
C ALA A 150 6.73 3.53 -15.14
N LEU A 151 5.81 4.07 -15.93
CA LEU A 151 5.08 3.33 -16.98
C LEU A 151 6.03 2.83 -18.06
N GLU A 152 7.00 3.64 -18.51
CA GLU A 152 8.03 3.22 -19.45
C GLU A 152 8.80 1.98 -18.97
N TYR A 153 9.08 1.90 -17.67
CA TYR A 153 9.74 0.74 -17.06
C TYR A 153 8.82 -0.47 -16.95
N MET A 154 7.56 -0.27 -16.58
CA MET A 154 6.65 -1.34 -16.16
C MET A 154 5.85 -1.95 -17.32
N GLU A 155 5.34 -1.13 -18.27
CA GLU A 155 4.42 -1.61 -19.32
C GLU A 155 4.99 -2.74 -20.18
N PRO A 156 6.28 -2.72 -20.62
CA PRO A 156 6.82 -3.80 -21.43
C PRO A 156 6.88 -5.16 -20.71
N LYS A 157 6.82 -5.16 -19.37
CA LYS A 157 6.96 -6.35 -18.52
C LYS A 157 5.64 -6.73 -17.84
N ALA A 158 4.64 -5.84 -17.86
CA ALA A 158 3.40 -6.01 -17.10
C ALA A 158 2.60 -7.21 -17.61
N THR A 159 2.04 -7.93 -16.65
CA THR A 159 1.05 -8.98 -16.90
C THR A 159 -0.32 -8.51 -16.40
N ARG A 160 -1.36 -9.33 -16.57
CA ARG A 160 -2.68 -9.05 -16.03
C ARG A 160 -2.66 -8.79 -14.50
N LYS A 161 -1.67 -9.33 -13.79
CA LYS A 161 -1.56 -9.20 -12.33
C LYS A 161 -1.20 -7.79 -11.89
N GLN A 162 -0.49 -7.01 -12.72
CA GLN A 162 -0.10 -5.63 -12.47
C GLN A 162 -1.01 -4.60 -13.16
N GLN A 163 -2.05 -5.06 -13.88
CA GLN A 163 -2.92 -4.18 -14.66
C GLN A 163 -3.59 -3.10 -13.80
N SER A 164 -3.98 -3.44 -12.57
CA SER A 164 -4.57 -2.47 -11.63
C SER A 164 -3.63 -1.29 -11.33
N LEU A 165 -2.32 -1.53 -11.20
CA LEU A 165 -1.33 -0.47 -11.03
C LEU A 165 -1.24 0.42 -12.28
N ILE A 166 -1.07 -0.20 -13.45
CA ILE A 166 -0.96 0.52 -14.73
C ILE A 166 -2.18 1.41 -14.97
N ASP A 167 -3.38 0.85 -14.82
CA ASP A 167 -4.63 1.60 -15.02
C ASP A 167 -4.79 2.73 -14.01
N THR A 168 -4.41 2.48 -12.74
CA THR A 168 -4.45 3.49 -11.68
C THR A 168 -3.52 4.66 -12.01
N LEU A 169 -2.30 4.40 -12.48
CA LEU A 169 -1.35 5.44 -12.85
C LEU A 169 -1.82 6.26 -14.05
N LYS A 170 -2.33 5.61 -15.10
CA LYS A 170 -2.90 6.29 -16.27
C LYS A 170 -4.08 7.19 -15.89
N ASN A 171 -4.96 6.69 -15.02
CA ASN A 171 -6.08 7.47 -14.52
C ASN A 171 -5.65 8.63 -13.63
N LEU A 172 -4.58 8.44 -12.83
CA LEU A 172 -4.07 9.47 -11.92
C LEU A 172 -3.55 10.71 -12.66
N LYS A 173 -2.95 10.54 -13.83
CA LYS A 173 -2.50 11.66 -14.70
C LYS A 173 -3.64 12.59 -15.14
N ASN A 174 -4.87 12.10 -15.17
CA ASN A 174 -6.06 12.86 -15.58
C ASN A 174 -6.84 13.45 -14.40
N ARG A 175 -6.35 13.26 -13.16
CA ARG A 175 -7.01 13.81 -11.98
C ARG A 175 -6.57 15.23 -11.70
N GLU A 176 -7.50 16.00 -11.15
CA GLU A 176 -7.19 17.30 -10.57
C GLU A 176 -6.16 17.14 -9.43
N ASN A 177 -5.17 18.02 -9.39
CA ASN A 177 -4.24 18.12 -8.27
C ASN A 177 -4.89 18.86 -7.08
N LEU A 178 -4.17 18.95 -5.94
CA LEU A 178 -4.71 19.65 -4.77
C LEU A 178 -5.04 21.12 -5.01
N ASP A 179 -4.27 21.80 -5.85
CA ASP A 179 -4.49 23.22 -6.13
C ASP A 179 -5.77 23.43 -6.94
N ASP A 180 -6.08 22.50 -7.86
CA ASP A 180 -7.30 22.55 -8.66
C ASP A 180 -8.53 22.09 -7.85
N MET A 181 -8.36 21.08 -6.98
CA MET A 181 -9.43 20.57 -6.12
C MET A 181 -9.85 21.56 -5.03
N PHE A 182 -8.88 22.34 -4.50
CA PHE A 182 -9.07 23.29 -3.40
C PHE A 182 -8.55 24.67 -3.82
N LEU A 183 -9.30 25.32 -4.72
CA LEU A 183 -8.90 26.58 -5.38
C LEU A 183 -8.42 27.67 -4.42
N GLY A 184 -7.31 28.32 -4.78
CA GLY A 184 -6.84 29.56 -4.19
C GLY A 184 -5.95 29.39 -2.94
N ILE A 185 -6.02 30.37 -2.05
CA ILE A 185 -5.16 30.51 -0.86
C ILE A 185 -5.23 29.29 0.06
N ASP A 186 -6.38 28.61 0.09
CA ASP A 186 -6.61 27.46 0.98
C ASP A 186 -5.71 26.27 0.66
N ALA A 187 -5.38 26.03 -0.60
CA ALA A 187 -4.50 24.94 -0.99
C ALA A 187 -3.05 25.18 -0.54
N VAL A 188 -2.53 26.39 -0.70
CA VAL A 188 -1.17 26.77 -0.26
C VAL A 188 -1.06 26.70 1.26
N VAL A 189 -2.01 27.29 1.97
CA VAL A 189 -2.07 27.27 3.44
C VAL A 189 -2.26 25.83 3.93
N GLY A 190 -3.09 25.06 3.24
CA GLY A 190 -3.33 23.67 3.55
C GLY A 190 -2.06 22.82 3.47
N ARG A 191 -1.27 22.96 2.39
CA ARG A 191 0.01 22.25 2.23
C ARG A 191 1.00 22.58 3.35
N LYS A 192 1.17 23.85 3.72
CA LYS A 192 2.02 24.23 4.85
C LYS A 192 1.58 23.54 6.15
N LYS A 193 0.29 23.61 6.47
CA LYS A 193 -0.27 22.93 7.64
C LYS A 193 -0.08 21.40 7.59
N GLY A 194 -0.27 20.83 6.41
CA GLY A 194 -0.04 19.40 6.19
C GLY A 194 1.41 19.00 6.42
N LYS A 195 2.37 19.79 5.89
CA LYS A 195 3.80 19.59 6.11
C LYS A 195 4.15 19.70 7.60
N GLU A 196 3.70 20.74 8.29
CA GLU A 196 3.92 20.91 9.72
C GLU A 196 3.33 19.74 10.54
N ARG A 197 2.15 19.25 10.15
CA ARG A 197 1.54 18.07 10.77
C ARG A 197 2.41 16.83 10.57
N GLN A 198 2.89 16.59 9.34
CA GLN A 198 3.75 15.45 9.04
C GLN A 198 5.07 15.52 9.81
N GLN A 199 5.71 16.68 9.87
CA GLN A 199 6.94 16.88 10.65
C GLN A 199 6.73 16.60 12.15
N ARG A 200 5.55 16.92 12.70
CA ARG A 200 5.22 16.56 14.09
C ARG A 200 5.04 15.06 14.27
N ILE A 201 4.41 14.38 13.30
CA ILE A 201 4.27 12.93 13.30
C ILE A 201 5.65 12.27 13.22
N ASP A 202 6.50 12.72 12.32
CA ASP A 202 7.88 12.23 12.16
C ASP A 202 8.67 12.35 13.46
N LYS A 203 8.57 13.51 14.12
CA LYS A 203 9.23 13.72 15.42
C LYS A 203 8.74 12.74 16.50
N ILE A 204 7.43 12.45 16.53
CA ILE A 204 6.86 11.49 17.50
C ILE A 204 7.34 10.06 17.20
N ARG A 205 7.47 9.70 15.92
CA ARG A 205 7.88 8.37 15.48
C ARG A 205 9.40 8.18 15.39
N GLY A 206 10.19 9.25 15.57
CA GLY A 206 11.64 9.22 15.33
C GLY A 206 12.01 9.01 13.87
N GLN A 207 11.12 9.42 12.96
CA GLN A 207 11.26 9.30 11.51
C GLN A 207 11.54 10.66 10.86
N ASP A 208 11.88 10.65 9.56
CA ASP A 208 12.11 11.86 8.79
C ASP A 208 11.74 11.60 7.32
N ILE A 209 10.67 12.23 6.86
CA ILE A 209 10.18 12.12 5.49
C ILE A 209 11.25 12.53 4.47
N THR A 210 12.12 13.48 4.80
CA THR A 210 13.13 13.99 3.86
C THR A 210 14.13 12.90 3.45
N LYS A 211 14.41 11.93 4.31
CA LYS A 211 15.23 10.75 3.97
C LYS A 211 14.57 9.90 2.89
N ILE A 212 13.26 9.74 2.96
CA ILE A 212 12.50 9.00 1.96
C ILE A 212 12.46 9.78 0.65
N LEU A 213 12.10 11.07 0.72
CA LEU A 213 11.96 11.92 -0.46
C LEU A 213 13.30 12.21 -1.17
N SER A 214 14.43 12.05 -0.50
CA SER A 214 15.77 12.21 -1.11
C SER A 214 16.05 11.18 -2.23
N ARG A 215 15.23 10.15 -2.37
CA ARG A 215 15.27 9.18 -3.48
C ARG A 215 14.91 9.81 -4.82
N ASP A 216 14.14 10.92 -4.81
CA ASP A 216 13.91 11.77 -5.98
C ASP A 216 14.13 13.23 -5.60
N LYS A 217 15.20 13.82 -6.16
CA LYS A 217 15.59 15.21 -5.87
C LYS A 217 14.46 16.22 -6.18
N ARG A 218 13.68 15.98 -7.24
CA ARG A 218 12.58 16.85 -7.67
C ARG A 218 11.47 16.89 -6.61
N VAL A 219 11.14 15.73 -6.04
CA VAL A 219 10.12 15.61 -4.97
C VAL A 219 10.64 16.24 -3.67
N LEU A 220 11.90 16.06 -3.34
CA LEU A 220 12.50 16.68 -2.15
C LEU A 220 12.55 18.23 -2.29
N GLU A 221 12.91 18.74 -3.47
CA GLU A 221 12.91 20.18 -3.75
C GLU A 221 11.50 20.78 -3.62
N TRP A 222 10.49 20.09 -4.19
CA TRP A 222 9.11 20.50 -3.98
C TRP A 222 8.72 20.50 -2.50
N TRP A 223 9.01 19.43 -1.77
CA TRP A 223 8.71 19.34 -0.33
C TRP A 223 9.36 20.46 0.48
N THR A 224 10.57 20.84 0.13
CA THR A 224 11.27 21.95 0.83
C THR A 224 10.69 23.31 0.49
N SER A 225 10.09 23.48 -0.68
CA SER A 225 9.51 24.74 -1.15
C SER A 225 8.14 25.08 -0.54
N ILE A 226 7.41 24.13 0.01
CA ILE A 226 6.07 24.33 0.62
C ILE A 226 6.12 24.70 2.12
#